data_9a57799a8df117366e6b0ae6285eb46a
#
_entry.id   9a57799a8df117366e6b0ae6285eb46a
#
_cell.length_a   1.000
_cell.length_b   1.000
_cell.length_c   1.000
_cell.angle_alpha   90.00
_cell.angle_beta   90.00
_cell.angle_gamma   90.00
#
_symmetry.space_group_name_H-M   'P 1'
#
loop_
_entity.id
_entity.type
_entity.pdbx_description
1 polymer ?
#
loop_
_entity_poly.entity_id
_entity_poly.type
_entity_poly.pdbx_seq_one_letter_code
_entity_poly.pdbx_strand_id
1 'polypeptide(L)'
;MKFIIIGRNIDITEGLKSAVQEKLGKLERYFTPETEIHVTLSVEKDRQKIEVTIPVKGNIIRSEQVSSDMYVSIDLVEEVIERQLRKYKTKIVNQQQAGGNFQKEFVEDEFLEDEEVNIISTKKFGIKPMYPEDACVQMELLGHNFYVFRNAETDEVNVVYKRKGNTYGLIEPEC
;
A
#
# COMPACT_ATOMS: atom_id res chain seq x y z
N MET A 1 9.88 5.12 17.85
CA MET A 1 8.93 4.33 17.07
C MET A 1 8.13 3.43 18.02
N LYS A 2 6.80 3.40 17.91
CA LYS A 2 5.92 2.57 18.75
C LYS A 2 5.26 1.49 17.91
N PHE A 3 5.21 0.26 18.42
CA PHE A 3 4.53 -0.86 17.78
C PHE A 3 3.20 -1.15 18.47
N ILE A 4 2.12 -1.19 17.70
CA ILE A 4 0.80 -1.66 18.14
C ILE A 4 0.57 -2.99 17.43
N ILE A 5 0.73 -4.10 18.17
CA ILE A 5 0.65 -5.46 17.63
C ILE A 5 -0.64 -6.10 18.08
N ILE A 6 -1.46 -6.54 17.12
CA ILE A 6 -2.77 -7.17 17.36
C ILE A 6 -2.79 -8.56 16.72
N GLY A 7 -3.28 -9.57 17.46
CA GLY A 7 -3.51 -10.92 16.95
C GLY A 7 -4.98 -11.14 16.56
N ARG A 8 -5.22 -11.77 15.42
CA ARG A 8 -6.54 -12.28 15.01
C ARG A 8 -6.45 -13.79 14.80
N ASN A 9 -7.17 -14.55 15.61
CA ASN A 9 -7.09 -16.02 15.65
C ASN A 9 -5.67 -16.56 15.96
N ILE A 10 -4.86 -15.77 16.66
CA ILE A 10 -3.54 -16.13 17.14
C ILE A 10 -3.22 -15.34 18.40
N ASP A 11 -2.58 -15.98 19.39
CA ASP A 11 -2.04 -15.33 20.55
C ASP A 11 -0.68 -14.71 20.23
N ILE A 12 -0.48 -13.45 20.64
CA ILE A 12 0.80 -12.77 20.45
C ILE A 12 1.76 -13.22 21.53
N THR A 13 2.62 -14.17 21.19
CA THR A 13 3.69 -14.63 22.06
C THR A 13 4.83 -13.61 22.13
N GLU A 14 5.62 -13.64 23.21
CA GLU A 14 6.82 -12.77 23.32
C GLU A 14 7.82 -13.02 22.18
N GLY A 15 7.90 -14.24 21.66
CA GLY A 15 8.73 -14.56 20.48
C GLY A 15 8.27 -13.83 19.22
N LEU A 16 6.97 -13.84 18.93
CA LEU A 16 6.40 -13.11 17.78
C LEU A 16 6.55 -11.60 17.94
N LYS A 17 6.31 -11.08 19.13
CA LYS A 17 6.49 -9.67 19.43
C LYS A 17 7.94 -9.22 19.23
N SER A 18 8.90 -10.01 19.76
CA SER A 18 10.33 -9.74 19.58
C SER A 18 10.74 -9.80 18.11
N ALA A 19 10.27 -10.79 17.35
CA ALA A 19 10.56 -10.91 15.92
C ALA A 19 10.05 -9.70 15.13
N VAL A 20 8.81 -9.27 15.38
CA VAL A 20 8.24 -8.05 14.74
C VAL A 20 9.07 -6.83 15.09
N GLN A 21 9.42 -6.64 16.37
CA GLN A 21 10.18 -5.48 16.82
C GLN A 21 11.62 -5.48 16.28
N GLU A 22 12.28 -6.63 16.20
CA GLU A 22 13.62 -6.75 15.66
C GLU A 22 13.66 -6.46 14.16
N LYS A 23 12.76 -7.09 13.40
CA LYS A 23 12.74 -6.96 11.93
C LYS A 23 12.27 -5.58 11.48
N LEU A 24 11.12 -5.13 11.94
CA LEU A 24 10.59 -3.81 11.59
C LEU A 24 11.34 -2.67 12.29
N GLY A 25 12.06 -2.96 13.39
CA GLY A 25 12.93 -1.99 14.07
C GLY A 25 14.05 -1.45 13.18
N LYS A 26 14.52 -2.23 12.21
CA LYS A 26 15.52 -1.79 11.22
C LYS A 26 15.04 -0.60 10.36
N LEU A 27 13.72 -0.45 10.25
CA LEU A 27 13.09 0.63 9.50
C LEU A 27 13.08 1.97 10.27
N GLU A 28 13.54 1.99 11.54
CA GLU A 28 13.56 3.20 12.38
C GLU A 28 14.26 4.38 11.72
N ARG A 29 15.29 4.11 10.91
CA ARG A 29 16.04 5.14 10.15
C ARG A 29 15.17 5.97 9.19
N TYR A 30 13.98 5.51 8.85
CA TYR A 30 13.05 6.21 7.96
C TYR A 30 11.99 7.03 8.71
N PHE A 31 11.89 6.90 10.03
CA PHE A 31 10.78 7.40 10.84
C PHE A 31 11.23 8.30 11.99
N THR A 32 10.28 9.04 12.55
CA THR A 32 10.47 9.75 13.80
C THR A 32 10.18 8.84 14.99
N PRO A 33 10.72 9.14 16.19
CA PRO A 33 10.46 8.34 17.40
C PRO A 33 8.97 8.22 17.77
N GLU A 34 8.14 9.14 17.30
CA GLU A 34 6.70 9.22 17.59
C GLU A 34 5.85 8.40 16.61
N THR A 35 6.44 7.89 15.52
CA THR A 35 5.69 7.13 14.52
C THR A 35 5.13 5.85 15.11
N GLU A 36 3.84 5.62 14.94
CA GLU A 36 3.14 4.41 15.37
C GLU A 36 3.00 3.43 14.20
N ILE A 37 3.46 2.20 14.40
CA ILE A 37 3.36 1.11 13.42
C ILE A 37 2.29 0.15 13.91
N HIS A 38 1.24 -0.01 13.12
CA HIS A 38 0.17 -0.95 13.37
C HIS A 38 0.48 -2.27 12.68
N VAL A 39 0.58 -3.35 13.45
CA VAL A 39 0.86 -4.70 12.97
C VAL A 39 -0.28 -5.60 13.36
N THR A 40 -0.91 -6.26 12.39
CA THR A 40 -1.92 -7.28 12.62
C THR A 40 -1.39 -8.63 12.16
N LEU A 41 -1.29 -9.59 13.08
CA LEU A 41 -0.95 -10.97 12.79
C LEU A 41 -2.26 -11.77 12.77
N SER A 42 -2.47 -12.60 11.75
CA SER A 42 -3.66 -13.44 11.66
C SER A 42 -3.35 -14.83 11.11
N VAL A 43 -4.09 -15.82 11.60
CA VAL A 43 -3.99 -17.20 11.12
C VAL A 43 -5.36 -17.65 10.61
N GLU A 44 -5.38 -18.12 9.35
CA GLU A 44 -6.56 -18.70 8.71
C GLU A 44 -6.16 -20.04 8.10
N LYS A 45 -6.50 -21.14 8.77
CA LYS A 45 -6.06 -22.50 8.39
C LYS A 45 -4.52 -22.56 8.33
N ASP A 46 -3.99 -22.88 7.14
CA ASP A 46 -2.53 -22.97 6.90
C ASP A 46 -1.89 -21.65 6.46
N ARG A 47 -2.66 -20.56 6.45
CA ARG A 47 -2.19 -19.24 6.01
C ARG A 47 -1.91 -18.36 7.21
N GLN A 48 -0.66 -18.00 7.38
CA GLN A 48 -0.20 -17.07 8.40
C GLN A 48 0.09 -15.71 7.75
N LYS A 49 -0.72 -14.74 8.12
CA LYS A 49 -0.73 -13.43 7.50
C LYS A 49 -0.26 -12.34 8.46
N ILE A 50 0.61 -11.48 7.97
CA ILE A 50 0.96 -10.22 8.61
C ILE A 50 0.46 -9.04 7.75
N GLU A 51 -0.14 -8.08 8.40
CA GLU A 51 -0.50 -6.79 7.81
C GLU A 51 0.18 -5.68 8.61
N VAL A 52 0.90 -4.80 7.93
CA VAL A 52 1.58 -3.66 8.55
C VAL A 52 1.08 -2.38 7.91
N THR A 53 0.70 -1.42 8.75
CA THR A 53 0.25 -0.09 8.34
C THR A 53 1.08 0.96 9.06
N ILE A 54 1.69 1.87 8.30
CA ILE A 54 2.57 2.93 8.80
C ILE A 54 2.10 4.26 8.23
N PRO A 55 1.63 5.20 9.06
CA PRO A 55 1.32 6.55 8.61
C PRO A 55 2.61 7.35 8.38
N VAL A 56 2.73 8.01 7.22
CA VAL A 56 3.90 8.80 6.83
C VAL A 56 3.45 10.13 6.21
N LYS A 57 3.56 11.23 6.97
CA LYS A 57 3.33 12.62 6.49
C LYS A 57 2.26 12.77 5.39
N GLY A 58 1.01 12.46 5.71
CA GLY A 58 -0.12 12.59 4.78
C GLY A 58 -0.31 11.41 3.81
N ASN A 59 0.49 10.36 3.94
CA ASN A 59 0.35 9.12 3.20
C ASN A 59 0.31 7.93 4.17
N ILE A 60 -0.14 6.78 3.68
CA ILE A 60 -0.15 5.53 4.44
C ILE A 60 0.62 4.50 3.63
N ILE A 61 1.63 3.90 4.26
CA ILE A 61 2.30 2.71 3.73
C ILE A 61 1.58 1.51 4.33
N ARG A 62 1.11 0.61 3.47
CA ARG A 62 0.46 -0.63 3.89
C ARG A 62 1.03 -1.79 3.09
N SER A 63 1.34 -2.87 3.78
CA SER A 63 1.79 -4.12 3.17
C SER A 63 1.16 -5.30 3.88
N GLU A 64 0.79 -6.31 3.10
CA GLU A 64 0.24 -7.58 3.57
C GLU A 64 1.07 -8.71 2.95
N GLN A 65 1.54 -9.64 3.80
CA GLN A 65 2.26 -10.83 3.36
C GLN A 65 1.65 -12.07 4.00
N VAL A 66 1.65 -13.16 3.24
CA VAL A 66 1.06 -14.44 3.65
C VAL A 66 2.04 -15.56 3.32
N SER A 67 2.30 -16.43 4.30
CA SER A 67 3.06 -17.66 4.11
C SER A 67 2.49 -18.81 4.96
N SER A 68 3.14 -19.94 4.98
CA SER A 68 2.84 -21.05 5.90
C SER A 68 3.46 -20.88 7.28
N ASP A 69 4.33 -19.89 7.47
CA ASP A 69 5.04 -19.59 8.71
C ASP A 69 5.00 -18.08 9.00
N MET A 70 4.65 -17.69 10.22
CA MET A 70 4.53 -16.29 10.61
C MET A 70 5.87 -15.55 10.57
N TYR A 71 6.95 -16.21 10.96
CA TYR A 71 8.29 -15.60 10.92
C TYR A 71 8.73 -15.29 9.49
N VAL A 72 8.42 -16.19 8.54
CA VAL A 72 8.65 -15.94 7.11
C VAL A 72 7.78 -14.78 6.62
N SER A 73 6.52 -14.69 7.04
CA SER A 73 5.65 -13.56 6.69
C SER A 73 6.20 -12.23 7.22
N ILE A 74 6.81 -12.23 8.42
CA ILE A 74 7.44 -11.05 9.03
C ILE A 74 8.67 -10.62 8.20
N ASP A 75 9.50 -11.56 7.74
CA ASP A 75 10.66 -11.25 6.90
C ASP A 75 10.23 -10.66 5.55
N LEU A 76 9.26 -11.28 4.90
CA LEU A 76 8.73 -10.81 3.61
C LEU A 76 8.12 -9.40 3.69
N VAL A 77 7.39 -9.09 4.76
CA VAL A 77 6.78 -7.77 4.90
C VAL A 77 7.83 -6.68 5.17
N GLU A 78 8.90 -6.99 5.89
CA GLU A 78 10.01 -6.06 6.11
C GLU A 78 10.65 -5.63 4.78
N GLU A 79 10.99 -6.60 3.91
CA GLU A 79 11.59 -6.34 2.60
C GLU A 79 10.69 -5.47 1.69
N VAL A 80 9.39 -5.78 1.67
CA VAL A 80 8.42 -5.02 0.86
C VAL A 80 8.28 -3.58 1.36
N ILE A 81 8.17 -3.39 2.67
CA ILE A 81 8.05 -2.06 3.27
C ILE A 81 9.32 -1.25 3.07
N GLU A 82 10.50 -1.86 3.25
CA GLU A 82 11.78 -1.17 3.01
C GLU A 82 11.87 -0.67 1.56
N ARG A 83 11.52 -1.50 0.58
CA ARG A 83 11.47 -1.10 -0.83
C ARG A 83 10.48 0.04 -1.08
N GLN A 84 9.29 0.00 -0.46
CA GLN A 84 8.31 1.09 -0.56
C GLN A 84 8.84 2.40 0.04
N LEU A 85 9.53 2.33 1.18
CA LEU A 85 10.13 3.48 1.86
C LEU A 85 11.27 4.11 1.05
N ARG A 86 12.13 3.29 0.44
CA ARG A 86 13.17 3.77 -0.47
C ARG A 86 12.57 4.54 -1.64
N LYS A 87 11.57 3.97 -2.34
CA LYS A 87 10.84 4.64 -3.42
C LYS A 87 10.20 5.97 -2.96
N TYR A 88 9.60 5.98 -1.77
CA TYR A 88 8.98 7.17 -1.20
C TYR A 88 10.01 8.27 -0.90
N LYS A 89 11.16 7.92 -0.30
CA LYS A 89 12.25 8.85 -0.01
C LYS A 89 12.80 9.48 -1.29
N THR A 90 13.10 8.68 -2.32
CA THR A 90 13.57 9.15 -3.62
C THR A 90 12.58 10.14 -4.25
N LYS A 91 11.27 9.84 -4.19
CA LYS A 91 10.24 10.73 -4.71
C LYS A 91 10.20 12.09 -4.01
N ILE A 92 10.34 12.14 -2.68
CA ILE A 92 10.37 13.40 -1.91
C ILE A 92 11.61 14.21 -2.28
N VAL A 93 12.79 13.57 -2.35
CA VAL A 93 14.04 14.24 -2.70
C VAL A 93 13.96 14.81 -4.10
N ASN A 94 13.44 14.07 -5.07
CA ASN A 94 13.27 14.55 -6.44
C ASN A 94 12.27 15.70 -6.56
N GLN A 95 11.18 15.70 -5.77
CA GLN A 95 10.23 16.82 -5.74
C GLN A 95 10.83 18.09 -5.13
N GLN A 96 11.70 17.97 -4.15
CA GLN A 96 12.41 19.12 -3.54
C GLN A 96 13.49 19.66 -4.46
N GLN A 97 14.13 18.82 -5.29
CA GLN A 97 15.15 19.24 -6.25
C GLN A 97 14.58 19.89 -7.52
N ALA A 98 13.33 19.64 -7.88
CA ALA A 98 12.66 20.31 -8.99
C ALA A 98 12.41 21.83 -8.74
N GLY A 99 12.61 22.30 -7.51
CA GLY A 99 12.44 23.70 -7.08
C GLY A 99 13.72 24.49 -6.76
N GLY A 100 14.91 23.95 -6.94
CA GLY A 100 16.14 24.70 -6.61
C GLY A 100 17.44 23.96 -6.96
N ASN A 101 18.35 24.69 -7.58
CA ASN A 101 19.73 24.29 -7.86
C ASN A 101 20.47 23.85 -6.59
N PHE A 102 20.74 22.56 -6.42
CA PHE A 102 21.78 22.09 -5.49
C PHE A 102 22.58 20.93 -6.07
N GLN A 103 23.90 21.03 -5.89
CA GLN A 103 24.91 20.08 -6.32
C GLN A 103 24.66 18.68 -5.74
N LYS A 104 24.74 17.67 -6.63
CA LYS A 104 24.74 16.24 -6.29
C LYS A 104 26.02 15.92 -5.52
N GLU A 105 25.92 15.67 -4.24
CA GLU A 105 26.93 14.87 -3.54
C GLU A 105 26.54 13.39 -3.71
N PHE A 106 27.38 12.68 -4.43
CA PHE A 106 27.23 11.27 -4.75
C PHE A 106 27.32 10.46 -3.46
N VAL A 107 26.25 9.78 -3.11
CA VAL A 107 26.30 8.56 -2.31
C VAL A 107 26.05 7.42 -3.30
N GLU A 108 27.14 6.69 -3.61
CA GLU A 108 27.09 5.42 -4.34
C GLU A 108 26.33 4.39 -3.47
N ASP A 109 25.05 4.19 -3.74
CA ASP A 109 24.32 3.00 -3.36
C ASP A 109 23.97 2.24 -4.63
N GLU A 110 24.29 0.94 -4.65
CA GLU A 110 24.13 0.01 -5.76
C GLU A 110 22.78 0.19 -6.48
N PHE A 111 22.89 0.33 -7.80
CA PHE A 111 21.79 0.48 -8.75
C PHE A 111 20.85 -0.73 -8.69
N LEU A 112 19.74 -0.57 -7.96
CA LEU A 112 18.51 -1.27 -8.30
C LEU A 112 17.77 -0.35 -9.28
N GLU A 113 17.37 -0.88 -10.43
CA GLU A 113 16.58 -0.17 -11.44
C GLU A 113 15.39 0.50 -10.78
N ASP A 114 15.48 1.81 -10.55
CA ASP A 114 14.38 2.63 -10.06
C ASP A 114 13.34 2.72 -11.18
N GLU A 115 12.27 1.95 -11.07
CA GLU A 115 11.05 2.21 -11.84
C GLU A 115 10.50 3.58 -11.42
N GLU A 116 10.90 4.62 -12.14
CA GLU A 116 10.34 5.97 -12.00
C GLU A 116 8.82 5.90 -12.23
N VAL A 117 8.04 6.35 -11.25
CA VAL A 117 6.58 6.52 -11.43
C VAL A 117 6.36 7.70 -12.37
N ASN A 118 6.21 7.42 -13.64
CA ASN A 118 6.03 8.40 -14.68
C ASN A 118 4.59 8.39 -15.18
N ILE A 119 3.87 9.52 -15.12
CA ILE A 119 2.55 9.67 -15.71
C ILE A 119 2.74 9.98 -17.19
N ILE A 120 2.77 8.93 -17.99
CA ILE A 120 2.99 9.03 -19.45
C ILE A 120 1.74 9.35 -20.24
N SER A 121 0.56 9.30 -19.64
CA SER A 121 -0.72 9.57 -20.33
C SER A 121 -1.77 10.11 -19.37
N THR A 122 -2.49 11.14 -19.82
CA THR A 122 -3.67 11.68 -19.15
C THR A 122 -4.86 11.50 -20.07
N LYS A 123 -5.92 10.83 -19.60
CA LYS A 123 -7.18 10.69 -20.35
C LYS A 123 -8.26 11.50 -19.64
N LYS A 124 -9.03 12.28 -20.44
CA LYS A 124 -10.24 12.98 -19.99
C LYS A 124 -11.43 12.32 -20.67
N PHE A 125 -12.41 11.94 -19.91
CA PHE A 125 -13.66 11.35 -20.43
C PHE A 125 -14.87 11.88 -19.66
N GLY A 126 -16.01 11.93 -20.33
CA GLY A 126 -17.28 12.30 -19.69
C GLY A 126 -17.80 11.13 -18.87
N ILE A 127 -18.13 11.40 -17.61
CA ILE A 127 -18.76 10.41 -16.72
C ILE A 127 -20.26 10.47 -16.92
N LYS A 128 -20.88 9.34 -17.27
CA LYS A 128 -22.34 9.21 -17.38
C LYS A 128 -22.91 8.57 -16.13
N PRO A 129 -24.11 9.00 -15.65
CA PRO A 129 -24.79 8.29 -14.58
C PRO A 129 -25.14 6.87 -15.01
N MET A 130 -24.85 5.89 -14.15
CA MET A 130 -25.19 4.48 -14.35
C MET A 130 -25.21 3.75 -13.00
N TYR A 131 -25.79 2.55 -12.96
CA TYR A 131 -25.77 1.70 -11.78
C TYR A 131 -24.42 0.95 -11.67
N PRO A 132 -24.02 0.52 -10.45
CA PRO A 132 -22.76 -0.21 -10.25
C PRO A 132 -22.63 -1.47 -11.10
N GLU A 133 -23.71 -2.20 -11.34
CA GLU A 133 -23.76 -3.40 -12.17
C GLU A 133 -23.43 -3.07 -13.63
N ASP A 134 -24.00 -2.00 -14.16
CA ASP A 134 -23.75 -1.52 -15.52
C ASP A 134 -22.30 -1.05 -15.68
N ALA A 135 -21.76 -0.42 -14.64
CA ALA A 135 -20.35 -0.02 -14.61
C ALA A 135 -19.40 -1.22 -14.64
N CYS A 136 -19.75 -2.32 -13.96
CA CYS A 136 -18.99 -3.58 -14.03
C CYS A 136 -19.00 -4.15 -15.47
N VAL A 137 -20.15 -4.14 -16.13
CA VAL A 137 -20.28 -4.60 -17.52
C VAL A 137 -19.45 -3.70 -18.45
N GLN A 138 -19.54 -2.38 -18.32
CA GLN A 138 -18.73 -1.44 -19.10
C GLN A 138 -17.23 -1.66 -18.90
N MET A 139 -16.80 -1.87 -17.66
CA MET A 139 -15.41 -2.19 -17.32
C MET A 139 -14.91 -3.42 -18.08
N GLU A 140 -15.68 -4.50 -18.09
CA GLU A 140 -15.34 -5.74 -18.79
C GLU A 140 -15.29 -5.56 -20.31
N LEU A 141 -16.28 -4.86 -20.89
CA LEU A 141 -16.34 -4.58 -22.33
C LEU A 141 -15.13 -3.73 -22.80
N LEU A 142 -14.61 -2.86 -21.95
CA LEU A 142 -13.42 -2.04 -22.22
C LEU A 142 -12.10 -2.79 -21.95
N GLY A 143 -12.15 -3.97 -21.35
CA GLY A 143 -10.96 -4.72 -20.93
C GLY A 143 -10.17 -4.03 -19.80
N HIS A 144 -10.84 -3.25 -18.96
CA HIS A 144 -10.22 -2.52 -17.88
C HIS A 144 -10.32 -3.31 -16.56
N ASN A 145 -9.41 -3.03 -15.61
CA ASN A 145 -9.45 -3.59 -14.27
C ASN A 145 -10.18 -2.69 -13.26
N PHE A 146 -10.53 -1.48 -13.64
CA PHE A 146 -11.34 -0.54 -12.88
C PHE A 146 -12.11 0.38 -13.83
N TYR A 147 -13.20 0.97 -13.33
CA TYR A 147 -14.00 1.94 -14.06
C TYR A 147 -14.57 3.00 -13.12
N VAL A 148 -14.43 4.26 -13.51
CA VAL A 148 -14.94 5.41 -12.76
C VAL A 148 -16.25 5.83 -13.39
N PHE A 149 -17.31 5.99 -12.60
CA PHE A 149 -18.63 6.33 -13.07
C PHE A 149 -19.35 7.24 -12.06
N ARG A 150 -20.44 7.83 -12.48
CA ARG A 150 -21.35 8.55 -11.59
C ARG A 150 -22.48 7.61 -11.21
N ASN A 151 -22.67 7.37 -9.92
CA ASN A 151 -23.73 6.50 -9.45
C ASN A 151 -25.09 7.17 -9.69
N ALA A 152 -26.01 6.47 -10.36
CA ALA A 152 -27.33 7.01 -10.70
C ALA A 152 -28.25 7.19 -9.48
N GLU A 153 -27.94 6.52 -8.36
CA GLU A 153 -28.72 6.63 -7.13
C GLU A 153 -28.24 7.77 -6.23
N THR A 154 -26.90 7.90 -6.06
CA THR A 154 -26.31 8.88 -5.13
C THR A 154 -25.87 10.16 -5.80
N ASP A 155 -25.78 10.16 -7.13
CA ASP A 155 -25.21 11.23 -7.96
C ASP A 155 -23.72 11.52 -7.69
N GLU A 156 -23.05 10.64 -6.97
CA GLU A 156 -21.64 10.73 -6.58
C GLU A 156 -20.73 9.94 -7.52
N VAL A 157 -19.46 10.30 -7.54
CA VAL A 157 -18.45 9.59 -8.33
C VAL A 157 -18.00 8.36 -7.59
N ASN A 158 -18.21 7.18 -8.17
CA ASN A 158 -17.85 5.89 -7.62
C ASN A 158 -16.85 5.16 -8.54
N VAL A 159 -16.18 4.14 -8.01
CA VAL A 159 -15.25 3.32 -8.77
C VAL A 159 -15.55 1.84 -8.55
N VAL A 160 -15.78 1.10 -9.65
CA VAL A 160 -15.79 -0.36 -9.61
C VAL A 160 -14.43 -0.89 -10.02
N TYR A 161 -14.01 -1.98 -9.42
CA TYR A 161 -12.73 -2.63 -9.72
C TYR A 161 -12.83 -4.15 -9.65
N LYS A 162 -12.02 -4.81 -10.49
CA LYS A 162 -11.97 -6.26 -10.55
C LYS A 162 -11.18 -6.85 -9.38
N ARG A 163 -11.71 -7.90 -8.76
CA ARG A 163 -11.06 -8.68 -7.69
C ARG A 163 -10.71 -10.08 -8.19
N LYS A 164 -9.94 -10.83 -7.41
CA LYS A 164 -9.66 -12.24 -7.71
C LYS A 164 -10.95 -13.07 -7.66
N GLY A 165 -11.08 -14.05 -8.55
CA GLY A 165 -12.24 -14.96 -8.54
C GLY A 165 -13.49 -14.41 -9.21
N ASN A 166 -13.33 -13.55 -10.22
CA ASN A 166 -14.43 -12.99 -11.02
C ASN A 166 -15.47 -12.24 -10.15
N THR A 167 -15.00 -11.56 -9.12
CA THR A 167 -15.78 -10.69 -8.23
C THR A 167 -15.36 -9.24 -8.41
N TYR A 168 -16.23 -8.31 -8.04
CA TYR A 168 -16.00 -6.88 -8.15
C TYR A 168 -16.05 -6.21 -6.79
N GLY A 169 -15.39 -5.07 -6.66
CA GLY A 169 -15.49 -4.19 -5.51
C GLY A 169 -15.99 -2.83 -5.95
N LEU A 170 -16.75 -2.17 -5.08
CA LEU A 170 -17.20 -0.79 -5.22
C LEU A 170 -16.44 0.08 -4.22
N ILE A 171 -15.97 1.23 -4.68
CA ILE A 171 -15.39 2.29 -3.85
C ILE A 171 -16.32 3.49 -3.97
N GLU A 172 -16.82 3.95 -2.84
CA GLU A 172 -17.67 5.13 -2.68
C GLU A 172 -16.84 6.17 -1.91
N PRO A 173 -16.27 7.18 -2.60
CA PRO A 173 -15.53 8.23 -1.92
C PRO A 173 -16.49 9.12 -1.12
N GLU A 174 -16.21 9.33 0.15
CA GLU A 174 -16.89 10.32 0.98
C GLU A 174 -16.14 11.67 0.84
N CYS A 175 -16.88 12.76 0.57
CA CYS A 175 -16.36 14.13 0.45
C CYS A 175 -16.63 14.94 1.71
#